data_814127c1371c118e9086a07bfa695537
#
_entry.id   814127c1371c118e9086a07bfa695537
#
_cell.length_a   1.000
_cell.length_b   1.000
_cell.length_c   1.000
_cell.angle_alpha   90.00
_cell.angle_beta   90.00
_cell.angle_gamma   90.00
#
_symmetry.space_group_name_H-M   'P 1'
#
loop_
_entity.id
_entity.type
_entity.pdbx_description
1 polymer ?
#
loop_
_entity_poly.entity_id
_entity_poly.type
_entity_poly.pdbx_seq_one_letter_code
_entity_poly.pdbx_strand_id
1 'polypeptide(L)'
;MKIIIIDTNFLLAISQFKIDIFDEISRICPFPYKLCILDKTLEELNNLAQKQKTKSHVNIALKLIKDLEVIKTNSDDSVDKLLKKQPEDIIIATQDMELKKSLKNHTLIVIRQKNHLELKNQKLY
;
A
#
# COMPACT_ATOMS: atom_id res chain seq x y z
N MET A 1 -17.88 0.33 -4.54
CA MET A 1 -16.82 0.81 -3.64
C MET A 1 -15.46 0.33 -4.17
N LYS A 2 -14.51 1.23 -4.31
CA LYS A 2 -13.18 0.88 -4.79
C LYS A 2 -12.36 0.25 -3.68
N ILE A 3 -11.55 -0.73 -4.03
CA ILE A 3 -10.61 -1.37 -3.09
C ILE A 3 -9.23 -0.82 -3.36
N ILE A 4 -8.58 -0.33 -2.32
CA ILE A 4 -7.20 0.16 -2.36
C ILE A 4 -6.35 -0.82 -1.57
N ILE A 5 -5.35 -1.44 -2.21
CA ILE A 5 -4.41 -2.34 -1.53
C ILE A 5 -3.08 -1.61 -1.38
N ILE A 6 -2.55 -1.60 -0.17
CA ILE A 6 -1.32 -0.90 0.17
C ILE A 6 -0.17 -1.89 0.22
N ASP A 7 0.86 -1.64 -0.62
CA ASP A 7 2.10 -2.41 -0.63
C ASP A 7 2.86 -2.19 0.68
N THR A 8 3.56 -3.24 1.14
CA THR A 8 4.32 -3.20 2.40
C THR A 8 5.31 -2.04 2.44
N ASN A 9 6.09 -1.85 1.39
CA ASN A 9 7.09 -0.78 1.35
C ASN A 9 6.48 0.61 1.31
N PHE A 10 5.31 0.76 0.70
CA PHE A 10 4.56 2.02 0.73
C PHE A 10 4.14 2.36 2.17
N LEU A 11 3.62 1.36 2.88
CA LEU A 11 3.19 1.53 4.26
C LEU A 11 4.35 1.95 5.17
N LEU A 12 5.53 1.34 4.96
CA LEU A 12 6.75 1.72 5.70
C LEU A 12 7.19 3.14 5.36
N ALA A 13 7.11 3.53 4.08
CA ALA A 13 7.51 4.86 3.64
C ALA A 13 6.61 5.95 4.24
N ILE A 14 5.29 5.78 4.24
CA ILE A 14 4.39 6.76 4.84
C ILE A 14 4.61 6.87 6.35
N SER A 15 4.96 5.77 7.01
CA SER A 15 5.30 5.77 8.44
C SER A 15 6.58 6.55 8.70
N GLN A 16 7.59 6.34 7.86
CA GLN A 16 8.87 7.03 7.95
C GLN A 16 8.73 8.53 7.70
N PHE A 17 7.95 8.91 6.68
CA PHE A 17 7.76 10.31 6.30
C PHE A 17 6.67 11.01 7.10
N LYS A 18 6.01 10.29 8.02
CA LYS A 18 4.95 10.83 8.88
C LYS A 18 3.78 11.41 8.09
N ILE A 19 3.41 10.74 7.00
CA ILE A 19 2.26 11.10 6.20
C ILE A 19 1.01 10.49 6.83
N ASP A 20 -0.03 11.29 7.04
CA ASP A 20 -1.33 10.80 7.50
C ASP A 20 -2.06 10.18 6.31
N ILE A 21 -2.01 8.84 6.22
CA ILE A 21 -2.56 8.11 5.09
C ILE A 21 -4.08 8.29 4.97
N PHE A 22 -4.79 8.28 6.10
CA PHE A 22 -6.25 8.38 6.09
C PHE A 22 -6.70 9.73 5.56
N ASP A 23 -6.07 10.79 6.02
CA ASP A 23 -6.36 12.14 5.59
C ASP A 23 -6.01 12.35 4.11
N GLU A 24 -4.85 11.89 3.70
CA GLU A 24 -4.39 12.03 2.31
C GLU A 24 -5.22 11.23 1.32
N ILE A 25 -5.57 9.99 1.66
CA ILE A 25 -6.43 9.17 0.79
C ILE A 25 -7.81 9.83 0.66
N SER A 26 -8.36 10.33 1.76
CA SER A 26 -9.64 11.04 1.75
C SER A 26 -9.58 12.27 0.83
N ARG A 27 -8.46 12.98 0.84
CA ARG A 27 -8.26 14.18 0.00
C ARG A 27 -8.22 13.85 -1.50
N ILE A 28 -7.54 12.75 -1.87
CA ILE A 28 -7.28 12.44 -3.28
C ILE A 28 -8.33 11.54 -3.92
N CYS A 29 -9.16 10.86 -3.14
CA CYS A 29 -10.16 9.92 -3.67
C CYS A 29 -11.56 10.51 -3.57
N PRO A 30 -12.15 10.94 -4.71
CA PRO A 30 -13.50 11.51 -4.73
C PRO A 30 -14.60 10.44 -4.80
N PHE A 31 -14.30 9.20 -4.47
CA PHE A 31 -15.20 8.05 -4.55
C PHE A 31 -15.12 7.25 -3.25
N PRO A 32 -16.15 6.43 -2.95
CA PRO A 32 -16.07 5.53 -1.81
C PRO A 32 -15.00 4.46 -1.99
N TYR A 33 -14.27 4.15 -0.91
CA TYR A 33 -13.16 3.20 -0.97
C TYR A 33 -13.02 2.42 0.33
N LYS A 34 -12.30 1.30 0.23
CA LYS A 34 -11.82 0.52 1.38
C LYS A 34 -10.29 0.48 1.31
N LEU A 35 -9.64 0.74 2.44
CA LEU A 35 -8.19 0.59 2.56
C LEU A 35 -7.87 -0.79 3.09
N CYS A 36 -7.05 -1.52 2.35
CA CYS A 36 -6.75 -2.91 2.63
C CYS A 36 -5.25 -3.19 2.56
N ILE A 37 -4.84 -4.22 3.26
CA ILE A 37 -3.52 -4.83 3.08
C ILE A 37 -3.72 -6.32 2.85
N LEU A 38 -2.71 -6.96 2.27
CA LEU A 38 -2.71 -8.41 2.13
C LEU A 38 -2.26 -9.05 3.45
N ASP A 39 -2.74 -10.25 3.73
CA ASP A 39 -2.27 -11.03 4.88
C ASP A 39 -0.75 -11.20 4.86
N LYS A 40 -0.17 -11.33 3.69
CA LYS A 40 1.27 -11.43 3.49
C LYS A 40 2.02 -10.17 3.95
N THR A 41 1.41 -9.00 3.77
CA THR A 41 1.96 -7.74 4.28
C THR A 41 2.06 -7.77 5.80
N LEU A 42 1.05 -8.29 6.47
CA LEU A 42 1.06 -8.42 7.92
C LEU A 42 2.21 -9.32 8.38
N GLU A 43 2.43 -10.46 7.69
CA GLU A 43 3.56 -11.35 7.98
C GLU A 43 4.90 -10.64 7.79
N GLU A 44 5.07 -9.90 6.69
CA GLU A 44 6.30 -9.16 6.42
C GLU A 44 6.59 -8.11 7.50
N LEU A 45 5.56 -7.38 7.93
CA LEU A 45 5.72 -6.37 8.99
C LEU A 45 6.09 -7.01 10.32
N ASN A 46 5.48 -8.14 10.68
CA ASN A 46 5.81 -8.84 11.91
C ASN A 46 7.24 -9.36 11.89
N ASN A 47 7.71 -9.86 10.74
CA ASN A 47 9.10 -10.31 10.58
C ASN A 47 10.07 -9.14 10.71
N LEU A 48 9.76 -7.99 10.12
CA LEU A 48 10.59 -6.79 10.20
C LEU A 48 10.65 -6.24 11.62
N ALA A 49 9.55 -6.34 12.37
CA ALA A 49 9.49 -5.85 13.75
C ALA A 49 10.47 -6.55 14.68
N GLN A 50 10.94 -7.74 14.29
CA GLN A 50 11.94 -8.49 15.05
C GLN A 50 13.37 -7.99 14.81
N LYS A 51 13.58 -7.14 13.81
CA LYS A 51 14.90 -6.57 13.48
C LYS A 51 15.05 -5.20 14.14
N GLN A 52 16.12 -5.02 14.91
CA GLN A 52 16.32 -3.79 15.69
C GLN A 52 16.38 -2.51 14.85
N LYS A 53 16.96 -2.57 13.65
CA LYS A 53 17.19 -1.37 12.82
C LYS A 53 15.93 -0.75 12.22
N THR A 54 14.83 -1.53 12.15
CA THR A 54 13.61 -1.06 11.49
C THR A 54 12.47 -0.80 12.46
N LYS A 55 12.73 -0.96 13.75
CA LYS A 55 11.71 -1.08 14.79
C LYS A 55 10.78 0.11 14.91
N SER A 56 11.29 1.34 14.74
CA SER A 56 10.49 2.54 15.01
C SER A 56 9.39 2.77 13.97
N HIS A 57 9.72 2.83 12.68
CA HIS A 57 8.69 3.05 11.67
C HIS A 57 7.87 1.78 11.37
N VAL A 58 8.42 0.59 11.62
CA VAL A 58 7.65 -0.65 11.56
C VAL A 58 6.56 -0.66 12.63
N ASN A 59 6.87 -0.21 13.84
CA ASN A 59 5.88 -0.10 14.91
C ASN A 59 4.75 0.88 14.56
N ILE A 60 5.09 2.00 13.91
CA ILE A 60 4.08 2.94 13.42
C ILE A 60 3.18 2.27 12.38
N ALA A 61 3.78 1.54 11.43
CA ALA A 61 3.03 0.81 10.42
C ALA A 61 2.09 -0.24 11.05
N LEU A 62 2.57 -0.98 12.06
CA LEU A 62 1.77 -1.96 12.77
C LEU A 62 0.56 -1.33 13.48
N LYS A 63 0.70 -0.11 13.97
CA LYS A 63 -0.43 0.62 14.56
C LYS A 63 -1.43 1.05 13.51
N LEU A 64 -0.95 1.51 12.35
CA LEU A 64 -1.82 1.94 11.25
C LEU A 64 -2.68 0.81 10.72
N ILE A 65 -2.14 -0.39 10.59
CA ILE A 65 -2.86 -1.52 9.99
C ILE A 65 -4.04 -2.00 10.83
N LYS A 66 -4.14 -1.60 12.08
CA LYS A 66 -5.29 -1.94 12.92
C LYS A 66 -6.59 -1.35 12.38
N ASP A 67 -6.50 -0.25 11.64
CA ASP A 67 -7.64 0.42 11.04
C ASP A 67 -7.85 0.04 9.57
N LEU A 68 -7.10 -0.95 9.07
CA LEU A 68 -7.18 -1.42 7.70
C LEU A 68 -7.80 -2.81 7.66
N GLU A 69 -8.45 -3.12 6.53
CA GLU A 69 -8.95 -4.47 6.32
C GLU A 69 -7.84 -5.38 5.79
N VAL A 70 -7.83 -6.63 6.23
CA VAL A 70 -6.86 -7.62 5.78
C VAL A 70 -7.52 -8.54 4.76
N ILE A 71 -6.94 -8.62 3.57
CA ILE A 71 -7.38 -9.55 2.53
C ILE A 71 -6.62 -10.85 2.72
N LYS A 72 -7.35 -11.94 2.96
CA LYS A 72 -6.75 -13.27 3.12
C LYS A 72 -6.51 -13.90 1.75
N THR A 73 -5.25 -14.11 1.42
CA THR A 73 -4.86 -14.73 0.15
C THR A 73 -4.60 -16.22 0.31
N ASN A 74 -4.20 -16.64 1.51
CA ASN A 74 -3.82 -18.02 1.82
C ASN A 74 -2.77 -18.55 0.83
N SER A 75 -1.86 -17.68 0.42
CA SER A 75 -0.87 -17.97 -0.62
C SER A 75 0.54 -17.89 -0.06
N ASP A 76 1.44 -18.66 -0.65
CA ASP A 76 2.88 -18.59 -0.37
C ASP A 76 3.60 -17.56 -1.25
N ASP A 77 2.89 -16.95 -2.19
CA ASP A 77 3.47 -15.94 -3.07
C ASP A 77 3.82 -14.68 -2.29
N SER A 78 4.83 -13.96 -2.77
CA SER A 78 5.23 -12.67 -2.21
C SER A 78 4.13 -11.61 -2.44
N VAL A 79 4.16 -10.54 -1.65
CA VAL A 79 3.26 -9.40 -1.86
C VAL A 79 3.35 -8.89 -3.29
N ASP A 80 4.57 -8.75 -3.81
CA ASP A 80 4.82 -8.27 -5.17
C ASP A 80 4.07 -9.11 -6.21
N LYS A 81 4.19 -10.44 -6.12
CA LYS A 81 3.50 -11.34 -7.04
C LYS A 81 1.98 -11.26 -6.91
N LEU A 82 1.50 -11.17 -5.68
CA LEU A 82 0.06 -11.07 -5.42
C LEU A 82 -0.52 -9.78 -5.97
N LEU A 83 0.20 -8.66 -5.83
CA LEU A 83 -0.26 -7.37 -6.35
C LEU A 83 -0.31 -7.37 -7.87
N LYS A 84 0.65 -8.00 -8.54
CA LYS A 84 0.66 -8.12 -10.00
C LYS A 84 -0.55 -8.85 -10.57
N LYS A 85 -1.16 -9.72 -9.78
CA LYS A 85 -2.31 -10.53 -10.19
C LYS A 85 -3.65 -9.84 -9.95
N GLN A 86 -3.68 -8.67 -9.33
CA GLN A 86 -4.93 -8.00 -8.99
C GLN A 86 -5.64 -7.47 -10.23
N PRO A 87 -6.98 -7.53 -10.28
CA PRO A 87 -7.74 -6.95 -11.38
C PRO A 87 -7.49 -5.45 -11.52
N GLU A 88 -7.71 -4.93 -12.73
CA GLU A 88 -7.42 -3.53 -13.05
C GLU A 88 -8.26 -2.52 -12.27
N ASP A 89 -9.41 -2.92 -11.74
CA ASP A 89 -10.27 -2.04 -10.93
C ASP A 89 -9.77 -1.86 -9.49
N ILE A 90 -8.77 -2.64 -9.08
CA ILE A 90 -8.13 -2.49 -7.77
C ILE A 90 -7.08 -1.39 -7.87
N ILE A 91 -7.14 -0.45 -6.92
CA ILE A 91 -6.14 0.61 -6.82
C ILE A 91 -4.98 0.11 -5.96
N ILE A 92 -3.76 0.31 -6.43
CA ILE A 92 -2.56 -0.17 -5.73
C ILE A 92 -1.75 1.04 -5.27
N ALA A 93 -1.43 1.07 -3.97
CA ALA A 93 -0.54 2.09 -3.40
C ALA A 93 0.87 1.50 -3.30
N THR A 94 1.78 1.98 -4.14
CA THR A 94 3.14 1.46 -4.22
C THR A 94 4.14 2.52 -4.69
N GLN A 95 5.39 2.38 -4.23
CA GLN A 95 6.52 3.17 -4.71
C GLN A 95 7.48 2.32 -5.56
N ASP A 96 7.24 1.03 -5.67
CA ASP A 96 8.11 0.11 -6.40
C ASP A 96 7.97 0.32 -7.91
N MET A 97 9.06 0.76 -8.55
CA MET A 97 9.09 1.07 -9.98
C MET A 97 8.84 -0.17 -10.85
N GLU A 98 9.36 -1.31 -10.45
CA GLU A 98 9.16 -2.56 -11.19
C GLU A 98 7.70 -3.00 -11.13
N LEU A 99 7.09 -2.89 -9.94
CA LEU A 99 5.69 -3.21 -9.76
C LEU A 99 4.81 -2.26 -10.59
N LYS A 100 5.11 -0.98 -10.61
CA LYS A 100 4.37 0.01 -11.41
C LYS A 100 4.37 -0.35 -12.89
N LYS A 101 5.48 -0.83 -13.41
CA LYS A 101 5.59 -1.26 -14.81
C LYS A 101 4.67 -2.44 -15.12
N SER A 102 4.47 -3.32 -14.17
CA SER A 102 3.59 -4.48 -14.31
C SER A 102 2.12 -4.12 -14.19
N LEU A 103 1.80 -2.95 -13.65
CA LEU A 103 0.43 -2.50 -13.37
C LEU A 103 -0.01 -1.40 -14.33
N LYS A 104 0.26 -1.56 -15.61
CA LYS A 104 0.06 -0.50 -16.64
C LYS A 104 -1.36 0.04 -16.71
N ASN A 105 -2.36 -0.79 -16.43
CA ASN A 105 -3.76 -0.41 -16.56
C ASN A 105 -4.43 -0.09 -15.23
N HIS A 106 -3.65 -0.13 -14.13
CA HIS A 106 -4.18 0.15 -12.80
C HIS A 106 -4.07 1.63 -12.48
N THR A 107 -4.99 2.11 -11.66
CA THR A 107 -4.80 3.39 -10.98
C THR A 107 -3.88 3.15 -9.79
N LEU A 108 -2.90 3.99 -9.63
CA LEU A 108 -1.92 3.88 -8.54
C LEU A 108 -2.04 5.06 -7.58
N ILE A 109 -1.66 4.82 -6.33
CA ILE A 109 -1.43 5.88 -5.35
C ILE A 109 0.07 5.93 -5.11
N VAL A 110 0.66 7.10 -5.23
CA VAL A 110 2.10 7.30 -5.12
C VAL A 110 2.40 8.43 -4.13
N ILE A 111 3.60 8.38 -3.55
CA ILE A 111 4.10 9.43 -2.67
C ILE A 111 4.83 10.45 -3.52
N ARG A 112 4.56 11.74 -3.29
CA ARG A 112 5.24 12.85 -3.95
C ARG A 112 5.92 13.75 -2.91
N GLN A 113 7.16 14.12 -3.17
CA GLN A 113 7.93 15.05 -2.35
C GLN A 113 8.04 14.62 -0.88
N LYS A 114 7.86 13.33 -0.60
CA LYS A 114 7.92 12.75 0.76
C LYS A 114 6.91 13.35 1.74
N ASN A 115 5.88 14.04 1.26
CA ASN A 115 4.93 14.72 2.14
C ASN A 115 3.46 14.58 1.76
N HIS A 116 3.14 14.07 0.57
CA HIS A 116 1.74 13.92 0.18
C HIS A 116 1.55 12.77 -0.79
N LEU A 117 0.28 12.40 -1.03
CA LEU A 117 -0.09 11.33 -1.94
C LEU A 117 -0.78 11.89 -3.17
N GLU A 118 -0.66 11.18 -4.29
CA GLU A 118 -1.35 11.51 -5.54
C GLU A 118 -1.90 10.25 -6.18
N LEU A 119 -3.03 10.40 -6.86
CA LEU A 119 -3.55 9.38 -7.75
C LEU A 119 -2.83 9.48 -9.09
N LYS A 120 -2.41 8.33 -9.60
CA LYS A 120 -1.80 8.25 -10.92
C LYS A 120 -2.58 7.24 -11.75
N ASN A 121 -3.31 7.72 -12.75
CA ASN A 121 -4.08 6.85 -13.61
C ASN A 121 -3.26 6.50 -14.84
N GLN A 122 -2.67 5.31 -14.85
CA GLN A 122 -1.81 4.85 -15.94
C GLN A 122 -2.61 4.43 -17.18
N LYS A 123 -3.88 4.16 -17.01
CA LYS A 123 -4.75 3.68 -18.07
C LYS A 123 -5.01 4.73 -19.17
N LEU A 124 -4.86 6.00 -18.85
CA LEU A 124 -5.12 7.09 -19.79
C LEU A 124 -3.98 7.36 -20.78
N TYR A 125 -2.87 6.71 -20.59
CA TYR A 125 -1.66 6.93 -21.37
C TYR A 125 -1.08 5.60 -21.86
#